data_0c601abede145c636a76b3f5b5617af4
#
_entry.id   0c601abede145c636a76b3f5b5617af4
#
_cell.length_a   1.000
_cell.length_b   1.000
_cell.length_c   1.000
_cell.angle_alpha   90.00
_cell.angle_beta   90.00
_cell.angle_gamma   90.00
#
_symmetry.space_group_name_H-M   'P 1'
#
loop_
_entity.id
_entity.type
_entity.pdbx_description
1 polymer ?
#
loop_
_entity_poly.entity_id
_entity_poly.type
_entity_poly.pdbx_seq_one_letter_code
_entity_poly.pdbx_strand_id
1 'polypeptide(L)'
;MKTRSLISLLYLLLCSCSSWLPPLEERTESRHFNTSKPILLDNILQIRHTPHKNGLSDIYLLNDPHEAFAARAALIESAEHSLDLQYYIWRNDISGRLLFNLIYLAAERGVRVRLLLDDNNTRGLDDLLLALDSHPNIEVRLFNPFVLRKWRALGYLTDFARLNRRMHNKSFTADNRATILGGRNIGDEYFKVRNDTVFADLDILATGSVVNEVSYDFDRYWASHSAYNATHIIRRGDIPHGLQELGYDDETARQALLRYRETIEQSPLYKKIQNRQIDWQSVQTRLISDDPDKGLDRDSRKPPIADRLQNALKQPEKNVYLVSPYFVPTKSGTQALAKLVQNGIGVTVLTNSLQATDVAAVHSGYAKYRKPLLHSGIKLYELQPNYAVPSTKDKGLTGSSVTSLHAKTFIVDGKRIFIGSFNLDPRSARLNTEMGVVIESPLIAGKMERTLAQTTPSYAYRVTLDKHNRLQWYDPATQKTYSNEPEAKLWKRIAAKILSLLPIEGLL
;
A
#
# COMPACT_ATOMS: atom_id res chain seq x y z
N MET A 1 -30.29 -26.31 -35.98
CA MET A 1 -29.91 -24.97 -36.46
C MET A 1 -30.08 -23.86 -35.44
N LYS A 2 -31.12 -23.85 -34.57
CA LYS A 2 -31.34 -22.74 -33.60
C LYS A 2 -30.31 -22.60 -32.48
N THR A 3 -29.68 -23.68 -32.02
CA THR A 3 -28.66 -23.67 -30.95
C THR A 3 -27.30 -23.11 -31.42
N ARG A 4 -26.91 -23.36 -32.68
CA ARG A 4 -25.67 -22.77 -33.25
C ARG A 4 -25.76 -21.27 -33.46
N SER A 5 -26.93 -20.74 -33.83
CA SER A 5 -27.16 -19.29 -33.99
C SER A 5 -27.14 -18.57 -32.64
N LEU A 6 -27.63 -19.19 -31.55
CA LEU A 6 -27.60 -18.59 -30.21
C LEU A 6 -26.16 -18.48 -29.66
N ILE A 7 -25.31 -19.50 -29.90
CA ILE A 7 -23.91 -19.54 -29.49
C ILE A 7 -23.11 -18.51 -30.29
N SER A 8 -23.35 -18.37 -31.60
CA SER A 8 -22.69 -17.35 -32.43
C SER A 8 -23.11 -15.94 -32.04
N LEU A 9 -24.38 -15.72 -31.66
CA LEU A 9 -24.84 -14.42 -31.18
C LEU A 9 -24.26 -14.08 -29.80
N LEU A 10 -24.07 -15.07 -28.93
CA LEU A 10 -23.40 -14.94 -27.63
C LEU A 10 -21.91 -14.60 -27.81
N TYR A 11 -21.23 -15.22 -28.79
CA TYR A 11 -19.84 -14.91 -29.13
C TYR A 11 -19.68 -13.50 -29.71
N LEU A 12 -20.60 -13.05 -30.57
CA LEU A 12 -20.60 -11.68 -31.11
C LEU A 12 -20.89 -10.63 -30.03
N LEU A 13 -21.71 -10.93 -29.03
CA LEU A 13 -21.94 -10.06 -27.90
C LEU A 13 -20.74 -10.00 -26.93
N LEU A 14 -19.96 -11.05 -26.83
CA LEU A 14 -18.75 -11.09 -26.00
C LEU A 14 -17.55 -10.40 -26.65
N CYS A 15 -17.45 -10.39 -27.98
CA CYS A 15 -16.37 -9.71 -28.70
C CYS A 15 -16.53 -8.18 -28.83
N SER A 16 -17.71 -7.64 -28.55
CA SER A 16 -18.00 -6.19 -28.78
C SER A 16 -17.68 -5.31 -27.57
N CYS A 17 -17.21 -5.86 -26.46
CA CYS A 17 -17.11 -5.12 -25.18
C CYS A 17 -15.78 -4.36 -24.96
N SER A 18 -14.77 -4.51 -25.82
CA SER A 18 -13.51 -3.77 -25.68
C SER A 18 -13.56 -2.30 -26.09
N SER A 19 -14.67 -1.86 -26.72
CA SER A 19 -14.85 -0.48 -27.27
C SER A 19 -15.62 0.47 -26.35
N TRP A 20 -15.82 0.15 -25.08
CA TRP A 20 -16.67 0.93 -24.19
C TRP A 20 -15.92 1.95 -23.32
N LEU A 21 -14.59 1.90 -23.30
CA LEU A 21 -13.78 2.93 -22.66
C LEU A 21 -13.75 4.19 -23.52
N PRO A 22 -13.79 5.39 -22.91
CA PRO A 22 -13.69 6.64 -23.65
C PRO A 22 -12.32 6.77 -24.32
N PRO A 23 -12.20 7.59 -25.37
CA PRO A 23 -10.91 7.91 -25.98
C PRO A 23 -9.99 8.60 -24.98
N LEU A 24 -8.69 8.46 -25.16
CA LEU A 24 -7.66 9.03 -24.26
C LEU A 24 -7.18 10.42 -24.72
N GLU A 25 -7.56 10.85 -25.93
CA GLU A 25 -7.05 12.06 -26.58
C GLU A 25 -7.51 13.37 -25.90
N GLU A 26 -8.59 13.32 -25.14
CA GLU A 26 -9.13 14.49 -24.44
C GLU A 26 -8.50 14.74 -23.07
N ARG A 27 -7.42 14.03 -22.72
CA ARG A 27 -6.73 14.21 -21.44
C ARG A 27 -5.80 15.40 -21.47
N THR A 28 -5.78 16.18 -20.38
CA THR A 28 -4.79 17.24 -20.21
C THR A 28 -3.37 16.66 -20.12
N GLU A 29 -2.42 17.28 -20.79
CA GLU A 29 -1.01 16.99 -20.59
C GLU A 29 -0.51 17.82 -19.41
N SER A 30 -0.01 17.17 -18.38
CA SER A 30 0.59 17.83 -17.24
C SER A 30 1.74 17.03 -16.65
N ARG A 31 2.73 17.73 -16.11
CA ARG A 31 3.91 17.13 -15.47
C ARG A 31 4.06 17.67 -14.04
N HIS A 32 4.92 17.01 -13.27
CA HIS A 32 5.27 17.46 -11.94
C HIS A 32 5.78 18.90 -11.96
N PHE A 33 5.50 19.60 -10.86
CA PHE A 33 6.01 20.96 -10.67
C PHE A 33 7.52 20.94 -10.48
N ASN A 34 8.21 21.93 -11.00
CA ASN A 34 9.64 22.08 -10.80
C ASN A 34 10.00 23.56 -10.66
N THR A 35 10.68 23.92 -9.59
CA THR A 35 11.20 25.27 -9.35
C THR A 35 12.54 25.21 -8.63
N SER A 36 13.44 26.13 -8.97
CA SER A 36 14.70 26.35 -8.24
C SER A 36 14.54 27.38 -7.11
N LYS A 37 13.38 28.07 -7.04
CA LYS A 37 13.14 29.06 -5.98
C LYS A 37 12.78 28.35 -4.67
N PRO A 38 13.21 28.90 -3.52
CA PRO A 38 12.76 28.45 -2.21
C PRO A 38 11.25 28.60 -2.07
N ILE A 39 10.62 27.62 -1.44
CA ILE A 39 9.19 27.59 -1.14
C ILE A 39 8.95 27.31 0.35
N LEU A 40 7.70 27.40 0.79
CA LEU A 40 7.34 27.22 2.19
C LEU A 40 7.79 25.86 2.75
N LEU A 41 7.61 24.79 1.98
CA LEU A 41 8.02 23.43 2.37
C LEU A 41 9.52 23.31 2.64
N ASP A 42 10.37 24.03 1.90
CA ASP A 42 11.82 24.02 2.15
C ASP A 42 12.15 24.52 3.55
N ASN A 43 11.44 25.56 4.01
CA ASN A 43 11.63 26.12 5.34
C ASN A 43 11.04 25.25 6.45
N ILE A 44 9.83 24.70 6.24
CA ILE A 44 9.12 23.89 7.24
C ILE A 44 9.87 22.57 7.47
N LEU A 45 10.29 21.93 6.39
CA LEU A 45 10.98 20.62 6.44
C LEU A 45 12.50 20.76 6.55
N GLN A 46 13.02 22.01 6.59
CA GLN A 46 14.47 22.30 6.62
C GLN A 46 15.24 21.62 5.48
N ILE A 47 14.64 21.65 4.28
CA ILE A 47 15.23 21.02 3.09
C ILE A 47 16.52 21.78 2.72
N ARG A 48 17.63 21.08 2.63
CA ARG A 48 18.89 21.66 2.22
C ARG A 48 18.89 21.91 0.72
N HIS A 49 19.05 23.17 0.31
CA HIS A 49 19.13 23.55 -1.11
C HIS A 49 20.44 23.15 -1.80
N THR A 50 21.42 22.64 -1.06
CA THR A 50 22.60 22.04 -1.71
C THR A 50 22.15 20.80 -2.46
N PRO A 51 22.42 20.71 -3.79
CA PRO A 51 22.12 19.51 -4.53
C PRO A 51 22.67 18.32 -3.75
N HIS A 52 21.79 17.39 -3.36
CA HIS A 52 22.26 16.17 -2.72
C HIS A 52 23.22 15.48 -3.69
N LYS A 53 24.54 15.59 -3.42
CA LYS A 53 25.54 14.92 -4.23
C LYS A 53 25.25 13.42 -4.17
N ASN A 54 25.14 12.78 -5.33
CA ASN A 54 25.11 11.32 -5.47
C ASN A 54 23.83 10.58 -5.01
N GLY A 55 22.63 11.10 -5.28
CA GLY A 55 21.40 10.33 -5.05
C GLY A 55 21.00 10.15 -3.58
N LEU A 56 21.46 11.04 -2.70
CA LEU A 56 21.05 11.06 -1.30
C LEU A 56 19.65 11.64 -1.14
N SER A 57 18.93 11.09 -0.17
CA SER A 57 17.64 11.61 0.30
C SER A 57 17.65 11.69 1.82
N ASP A 58 16.95 12.68 2.35
CA ASP A 58 16.68 12.74 3.78
C ASP A 58 15.34 12.03 4.03
N ILE A 59 15.32 11.08 4.94
CA ILE A 59 14.12 10.28 5.24
C ILE A 59 13.79 10.28 6.73
N TYR A 60 12.49 10.19 7.00
CA TYR A 60 11.90 9.95 8.31
C TYR A 60 10.93 8.77 8.22
N LEU A 61 11.07 7.78 9.12
CA LEU A 61 10.20 6.60 9.15
C LEU A 61 8.86 6.92 9.80
N LEU A 62 7.78 6.66 9.10
CA LEU A 62 6.39 6.83 9.56
C LEU A 62 5.82 5.48 9.98
N ASN A 63 6.18 5.00 11.16
CA ASN A 63 5.67 3.76 11.75
C ASN A 63 4.41 3.99 12.59
N ASP A 64 4.26 5.14 13.22
CA ASP A 64 3.06 5.50 13.96
C ASP A 64 1.94 5.95 13.00
N PRO A 65 0.70 5.42 13.14
CA PRO A 65 -0.41 5.76 12.26
C PRO A 65 -0.84 7.22 12.33
N HIS A 66 -0.81 7.86 13.51
CA HIS A 66 -1.16 9.27 13.66
C HIS A 66 -0.08 10.17 13.04
N GLU A 67 1.21 9.83 13.22
CA GLU A 67 2.30 10.55 12.55
C GLU A 67 2.22 10.41 11.03
N ALA A 68 1.83 9.22 10.52
CA ALA A 68 1.66 9.00 9.09
C ALA A 68 0.53 9.84 8.49
N PHE A 69 -0.56 10.07 9.24
CA PHE A 69 -1.61 11.00 8.85
C PHE A 69 -1.15 12.46 8.97
N ALA A 70 -0.54 12.82 10.11
CA ALA A 70 -0.05 14.18 10.38
C ALA A 70 0.91 14.66 9.30
N ALA A 71 1.80 13.78 8.82
CA ALA A 71 2.70 14.09 7.72
C ALA A 71 1.95 14.46 6.43
N ARG A 72 0.89 13.71 6.09
CA ARG A 72 0.06 14.00 4.90
C ARG A 72 -0.69 15.33 5.05
N ALA A 73 -1.31 15.56 6.19
CA ALA A 73 -2.00 16.81 6.48
C ALA A 73 -1.05 18.01 6.39
N ALA A 74 0.13 17.91 7.03
CA ALA A 74 1.14 18.97 7.00
C ALA A 74 1.63 19.27 5.56
N LEU A 75 1.84 18.24 4.74
CA LEU A 75 2.23 18.44 3.34
C LEU A 75 1.13 19.15 2.53
N ILE A 76 -0.16 18.81 2.74
CA ILE A 76 -1.27 19.49 2.06
C ILE A 76 -1.37 20.95 2.51
N GLU A 77 -1.31 21.18 3.81
CA GLU A 77 -1.44 22.54 4.40
C GLU A 77 -0.30 23.47 3.96
N SER A 78 0.90 22.90 3.75
CA SER A 78 2.11 23.64 3.41
C SER A 78 2.38 23.72 1.90
N ALA A 79 1.65 22.99 1.06
CA ALA A 79 1.81 23.03 -0.39
C ALA A 79 1.43 24.41 -0.95
N GLU A 80 2.29 24.96 -1.84
CA GLU A 80 2.09 26.25 -2.52
C GLU A 80 1.77 26.08 -4.00
N HIS A 81 2.19 24.99 -4.64
CA HIS A 81 2.12 24.84 -6.09
C HIS A 81 1.43 23.57 -6.57
N SER A 82 1.73 22.41 -5.99
CA SER A 82 1.22 21.15 -6.51
C SER A 82 1.12 20.03 -5.47
N LEU A 83 0.10 19.19 -5.67
CA LEU A 83 -0.09 17.91 -4.99
C LEU A 83 -0.27 16.81 -6.04
N ASP A 84 0.60 15.80 -6.03
CA ASP A 84 0.53 14.63 -6.91
C ASP A 84 0.30 13.39 -6.04
N LEU A 85 -0.91 12.82 -6.14
CA LEU A 85 -1.42 11.80 -5.21
C LEU A 85 -1.81 10.54 -5.97
N GLN A 86 -1.24 9.39 -5.58
CA GLN A 86 -1.49 8.09 -6.21
C GLN A 86 -1.82 7.04 -5.15
N TYR A 87 -3.02 6.43 -5.23
CA TYR A 87 -3.47 5.45 -4.24
C TYR A 87 -4.27 4.29 -4.83
N TYR A 88 -4.10 3.10 -4.22
CA TYR A 88 -4.90 1.92 -4.50
C TYR A 88 -6.25 1.95 -3.78
N ILE A 89 -6.26 2.35 -2.49
CA ILE A 89 -7.48 2.50 -1.70
C ILE A 89 -7.54 3.93 -1.16
N TRP A 90 -8.72 4.54 -1.33
CA TRP A 90 -9.12 5.75 -0.63
C TRP A 90 -10.56 5.55 -0.16
N ARG A 91 -10.78 5.55 1.17
CA ARG A 91 -12.09 5.27 1.76
C ARG A 91 -12.92 6.55 1.90
N ASN A 92 -14.25 6.38 1.84
CA ASN A 92 -15.21 7.42 2.23
C ASN A 92 -15.50 7.29 3.75
N ASP A 93 -14.47 7.52 4.57
CA ASP A 93 -14.51 7.46 6.02
C ASP A 93 -13.91 8.74 6.63
N ILE A 94 -13.72 8.78 7.95
CA ILE A 94 -13.27 9.99 8.65
C ILE A 94 -11.93 10.48 8.09
N SER A 95 -10.93 9.61 8.02
CA SER A 95 -9.59 9.98 7.54
C SER A 95 -9.58 10.34 6.05
N GLY A 96 -10.31 9.59 5.24
CA GLY A 96 -10.41 9.83 3.80
C GLY A 96 -11.10 11.15 3.48
N ARG A 97 -12.21 11.45 4.14
CA ARG A 97 -12.93 12.73 3.98
C ARG A 97 -12.10 13.92 4.46
N LEU A 98 -11.41 13.78 5.59
CA LEU A 98 -10.57 14.87 6.09
C LEU A 98 -9.46 15.22 5.11
N LEU A 99 -8.78 14.23 4.52
CA LEU A 99 -7.77 14.48 3.50
C LEU A 99 -8.36 15.06 2.21
N PHE A 100 -9.54 14.62 1.76
CA PHE A 100 -10.22 15.22 0.61
C PHE A 100 -10.58 16.69 0.86
N ASN A 101 -11.07 17.02 2.06
CA ASN A 101 -11.35 18.40 2.42
C ASN A 101 -10.08 19.27 2.42
N LEU A 102 -8.99 18.77 3.06
CA LEU A 102 -7.71 19.50 3.05
C LEU A 102 -7.18 19.72 1.62
N ILE A 103 -7.32 18.73 0.73
CA ILE A 103 -6.96 18.83 -0.70
C ILE A 103 -7.81 19.88 -1.40
N TYR A 104 -9.13 19.90 -1.16
CA TYR A 104 -10.02 20.92 -1.72
C TYR A 104 -9.62 22.32 -1.25
N LEU A 105 -9.37 22.50 0.03
CA LEU A 105 -8.89 23.78 0.59
C LEU A 105 -7.50 24.19 0.05
N ALA A 106 -6.63 23.25 -0.25
CA ALA A 106 -5.37 23.53 -0.93
C ALA A 106 -5.60 24.05 -2.37
N ALA A 107 -6.54 23.43 -3.09
CA ALA A 107 -6.92 23.87 -4.42
C ALA A 107 -7.55 25.27 -4.42
N GLU A 108 -8.37 25.60 -3.41
CA GLU A 108 -8.89 26.97 -3.19
C GLU A 108 -7.76 28.00 -2.97
N ARG A 109 -6.61 27.59 -2.42
CA ARG A 109 -5.41 28.43 -2.33
C ARG A 109 -4.63 28.55 -3.63
N GLY A 110 -5.06 27.89 -4.71
CA GLY A 110 -4.40 27.88 -6.02
C GLY A 110 -3.42 26.72 -6.24
N VAL A 111 -3.35 25.74 -5.32
CA VAL A 111 -2.52 24.56 -5.48
C VAL A 111 -3.12 23.64 -6.55
N ARG A 112 -2.31 23.27 -7.56
CA ARG A 112 -2.72 22.28 -8.55
C ARG A 112 -2.70 20.88 -7.96
N VAL A 113 -3.80 20.15 -8.08
CA VAL A 113 -3.94 18.78 -7.57
C VAL A 113 -4.14 17.79 -8.72
N ARG A 114 -3.33 16.73 -8.74
CA ARG A 114 -3.52 15.55 -9.59
C ARG A 114 -3.78 14.34 -8.69
N LEU A 115 -4.98 13.78 -8.76
CA LEU A 115 -5.40 12.63 -7.96
C LEU A 115 -5.59 11.41 -8.86
N LEU A 116 -4.72 10.42 -8.76
CA LEU A 116 -4.80 9.14 -9.48
C LEU A 116 -5.22 8.02 -8.53
N LEU A 117 -6.41 7.47 -8.72
CA LEU A 117 -6.95 6.39 -7.91
C LEU A 117 -7.14 5.13 -8.74
N ASP A 118 -6.78 3.98 -8.17
CA ASP A 118 -7.21 2.70 -8.73
C ASP A 118 -8.72 2.54 -8.56
N ASP A 119 -9.43 2.29 -9.66
CA ASP A 119 -10.90 2.31 -9.63
C ASP A 119 -11.55 1.13 -8.89
N ASN A 120 -10.79 0.08 -8.54
CA ASN A 120 -11.36 -1.07 -7.82
C ASN A 120 -11.96 -0.66 -6.46
N ASN A 121 -11.39 0.33 -5.81
CA ASN A 121 -11.75 0.75 -4.46
C ASN A 121 -12.47 2.10 -4.39
N THR A 122 -13.01 2.60 -5.51
CA THR A 122 -13.73 3.88 -5.57
C THR A 122 -15.25 3.73 -5.49
N ARG A 123 -15.76 2.55 -5.12
CA ARG A 123 -17.21 2.36 -4.96
C ARG A 123 -17.76 3.27 -3.87
N GLY A 124 -18.80 4.06 -4.21
CA GLY A 124 -19.41 5.02 -3.30
C GLY A 124 -18.67 6.35 -3.18
N LEU A 125 -17.69 6.62 -4.07
CA LEU A 125 -16.97 7.88 -4.14
C LEU A 125 -17.38 8.74 -5.37
N ASP A 126 -18.33 8.28 -6.19
CA ASP A 126 -18.61 8.90 -7.50
C ASP A 126 -18.96 10.38 -7.37
N ASP A 127 -19.87 10.75 -6.46
CA ASP A 127 -20.29 12.13 -6.24
C ASP A 127 -19.13 13.00 -5.73
N LEU A 128 -18.39 12.48 -4.78
CA LEU A 128 -17.27 13.17 -4.15
C LEU A 128 -16.10 13.37 -5.13
N LEU A 129 -15.79 12.36 -5.98
CA LEU A 129 -14.76 12.49 -7.00
C LEU A 129 -15.13 13.47 -8.09
N LEU A 130 -16.41 13.53 -8.50
CA LEU A 130 -16.90 14.56 -9.43
C LEU A 130 -16.90 15.95 -8.80
N ALA A 131 -17.24 16.07 -7.51
CA ALA A 131 -17.16 17.32 -6.79
C ALA A 131 -15.72 17.85 -6.73
N LEU A 132 -14.74 16.99 -6.44
CA LEU A 132 -13.33 17.36 -6.48
C LEU A 132 -12.90 17.77 -7.90
N ASP A 133 -13.24 16.97 -8.93
CA ASP A 133 -12.84 17.20 -10.31
C ASP A 133 -13.55 18.44 -10.95
N SER A 134 -14.64 18.94 -10.33
CA SER A 134 -15.29 20.18 -10.73
C SER A 134 -14.51 21.45 -10.35
N HIS A 135 -13.55 21.33 -9.43
CA HIS A 135 -12.68 22.44 -9.06
C HIS A 135 -11.58 22.68 -10.12
N PRO A 136 -11.36 23.91 -10.62
CA PRO A 136 -10.44 24.19 -11.73
C PRO A 136 -8.98 23.78 -11.47
N ASN A 137 -8.57 23.66 -10.22
CA ASN A 137 -7.22 23.28 -9.83
C ASN A 137 -7.09 21.79 -9.46
N ILE A 138 -8.16 20.99 -9.58
CA ILE A 138 -8.14 19.55 -9.27
C ILE A 138 -8.45 18.74 -10.52
N GLU A 139 -7.62 17.77 -10.84
CA GLU A 139 -7.91 16.77 -11.87
C GLU A 139 -7.86 15.38 -11.25
N VAL A 140 -8.93 14.61 -11.45
CA VAL A 140 -9.05 13.24 -10.95
C VAL A 140 -8.97 12.24 -12.10
N ARG A 141 -8.08 11.25 -12.01
CA ARG A 141 -8.01 10.13 -12.94
C ARG A 141 -8.22 8.80 -12.24
N LEU A 142 -8.89 7.88 -12.95
CA LEU A 142 -9.14 6.51 -12.50
C LEU A 142 -8.28 5.54 -13.30
N PHE A 143 -7.50 4.72 -12.58
CA PHE A 143 -6.66 3.69 -13.19
C PHE A 143 -7.44 2.39 -13.41
N ASN A 144 -7.40 1.84 -14.62
CA ASN A 144 -8.15 0.64 -15.04
C ASN A 144 -9.63 0.67 -14.63
N PRO A 145 -10.39 1.70 -15.08
CA PRO A 145 -11.74 1.95 -14.59
C PRO A 145 -12.76 0.89 -15.00
N PHE A 146 -13.79 0.73 -14.17
CA PHE A 146 -14.98 -0.02 -14.48
C PHE A 146 -15.93 0.81 -15.33
N VAL A 147 -16.25 0.35 -16.52
CA VAL A 147 -17.27 0.98 -17.37
C VAL A 147 -18.67 0.80 -16.77
N LEU A 148 -18.94 -0.40 -16.24
CA LEU A 148 -20.21 -0.72 -15.58
C LEU A 148 -20.10 -0.42 -14.06
N ARG A 149 -20.01 0.86 -13.68
CA ARG A 149 -19.77 1.29 -12.28
C ARG A 149 -20.81 0.75 -11.29
N LYS A 150 -22.08 0.76 -11.65
CA LYS A 150 -23.17 0.24 -10.81
C LYS A 150 -23.12 -1.30 -10.66
N TRP A 151 -22.64 -2.00 -11.68
CA TRP A 151 -22.61 -3.46 -11.79
C TRP A 151 -21.18 -3.95 -12.01
N ARG A 152 -20.24 -3.53 -11.18
CA ARG A 152 -18.79 -3.83 -11.34
C ARG A 152 -18.49 -5.33 -11.47
N ALA A 153 -19.27 -6.20 -10.79
CA ALA A 153 -19.12 -7.65 -10.89
C ALA A 153 -19.33 -8.18 -12.32
N LEU A 154 -20.25 -7.56 -13.10
CA LEU A 154 -20.44 -7.93 -14.51
C LEU A 154 -19.24 -7.53 -15.37
N GLY A 155 -18.52 -6.47 -15.02
CA GLY A 155 -17.30 -6.10 -15.71
C GLY A 155 -16.23 -7.19 -15.68
N TYR A 156 -16.13 -7.93 -14.57
CA TYR A 156 -15.20 -9.07 -14.50
C TYR A 156 -15.56 -10.22 -15.44
N LEU A 157 -16.81 -10.37 -15.85
CA LEU A 157 -17.22 -11.38 -16.83
C LEU A 157 -16.83 -11.02 -18.26
N THR A 158 -16.73 -9.73 -18.55
CA THR A 158 -16.48 -9.21 -19.92
C THR A 158 -15.06 -8.74 -20.15
N ASP A 159 -14.34 -8.32 -19.10
CA ASP A 159 -13.03 -7.68 -19.19
C ASP A 159 -12.11 -8.10 -18.00
N PHE A 160 -12.11 -9.41 -17.69
CA PHE A 160 -11.38 -9.96 -16.53
C PHE A 160 -9.88 -9.65 -16.62
N ALA A 161 -9.26 -9.80 -17.77
CA ALA A 161 -7.82 -9.65 -17.94
C ALA A 161 -7.33 -8.25 -17.50
N ARG A 162 -8.01 -7.18 -17.90
CA ARG A 162 -7.70 -5.81 -17.53
C ARG A 162 -8.12 -5.50 -16.09
N LEU A 163 -9.38 -5.84 -15.73
CA LEU A 163 -9.93 -5.50 -14.42
C LEU A 163 -9.28 -6.28 -13.25
N ASN A 164 -8.63 -7.40 -13.53
CA ASN A 164 -7.85 -8.15 -12.54
C ASN A 164 -6.45 -7.56 -12.29
N ARG A 165 -6.01 -6.60 -13.12
CA ARG A 165 -4.72 -5.91 -12.99
C ARG A 165 -4.94 -4.53 -12.37
N ARG A 166 -4.32 -4.28 -11.21
CA ARG A 166 -4.59 -3.09 -10.40
C ARG A 166 -3.33 -2.29 -10.16
N MET A 167 -3.50 -1.00 -9.96
CA MET A 167 -2.43 -0.11 -9.52
C MET A 167 -2.32 -0.16 -7.99
N HIS A 168 -1.34 -0.89 -7.48
CA HIS A 168 -1.13 -1.01 -6.03
C HIS A 168 -0.13 0.00 -5.47
N ASN A 169 0.30 0.96 -6.29
CA ASN A 169 1.20 2.06 -5.93
C ASN A 169 0.57 3.01 -4.90
N LYS A 170 1.40 3.58 -4.03
CA LYS A 170 1.02 4.60 -3.05
C LYS A 170 2.10 5.65 -2.96
N SER A 171 1.79 6.86 -3.41
CA SER A 171 2.68 8.02 -3.26
C SER A 171 1.88 9.29 -3.02
N PHE A 172 2.48 10.21 -2.30
CA PHE A 172 1.90 11.48 -1.91
C PHE A 172 3.00 12.54 -1.97
N THR A 173 3.02 13.34 -3.02
CA THR A 173 4.10 14.29 -3.28
C THR A 173 3.56 15.72 -3.26
N ALA A 174 4.20 16.60 -2.50
CA ALA A 174 3.91 18.03 -2.42
C ALA A 174 5.06 18.82 -3.04
N ASP A 175 4.71 19.73 -3.97
CA ASP A 175 5.58 20.70 -4.64
C ASP A 175 6.86 20.11 -5.25
N ASN A 176 6.92 18.82 -5.51
CA ASN A 176 8.15 18.10 -5.88
C ASN A 176 9.31 18.37 -4.88
N ARG A 177 9.00 18.62 -3.60
CA ARG A 177 9.95 18.85 -2.51
C ARG A 177 9.95 17.74 -1.48
N ALA A 178 8.78 17.21 -1.18
CA ALA A 178 8.62 16.13 -0.22
C ALA A 178 7.64 15.09 -0.74
N THR A 179 7.91 13.82 -0.42
CA THR A 179 7.05 12.71 -0.79
C THR A 179 6.86 11.75 0.37
N ILE A 180 5.65 11.17 0.46
CA ILE A 180 5.38 10.03 1.34
C ILE A 180 5.11 8.83 0.44
N LEU A 181 5.80 7.73 0.70
CA LEU A 181 5.55 6.44 0.04
C LEU A 181 5.74 5.28 1.01
N GLY A 182 5.07 4.15 0.73
CA GLY A 182 5.11 2.98 1.59
C GLY A 182 3.96 2.02 1.37
N GLY A 183 3.48 1.41 2.44
CA GLY A 183 2.41 0.40 2.41
C GLY A 183 1.01 0.95 2.63
N ARG A 184 0.86 2.12 3.34
CA ARG A 184 -0.44 2.63 3.76
C ARG A 184 -1.28 3.15 2.59
N ASN A 185 -2.54 2.75 2.57
CA ASN A 185 -3.60 3.43 1.82
C ASN A 185 -4.23 4.55 2.67
N ILE A 186 -5.34 5.12 2.20
CA ILE A 186 -6.13 6.11 2.92
C ILE A 186 -7.42 5.46 3.43
N GLY A 187 -7.58 5.42 4.74
CA GLY A 187 -8.72 4.83 5.45
C GLY A 187 -8.48 4.76 6.95
N ASP A 188 -9.56 4.73 7.74
CA ASP A 188 -9.54 4.75 9.21
C ASP A 188 -8.69 3.61 9.80
N GLU A 189 -8.69 2.45 9.14
CA GLU A 189 -7.91 1.27 9.52
C GLU A 189 -6.38 1.47 9.40
N TYR A 190 -5.92 2.40 8.55
CA TYR A 190 -4.50 2.71 8.37
C TYR A 190 -4.00 3.78 9.33
N PHE A 191 -4.89 4.60 9.89
CA PHE A 191 -4.56 5.75 10.72
C PHE A 191 -5.06 5.66 12.16
N LYS A 192 -5.59 4.51 12.55
CA LYS A 192 -6.10 4.25 13.91
C LYS A 192 -7.17 5.26 14.35
N VAL A 193 -8.08 5.64 13.47
CA VAL A 193 -9.19 6.54 13.78
C VAL A 193 -10.22 5.85 14.65
N ARG A 194 -10.42 4.54 14.42
CA ARG A 194 -11.32 3.65 15.19
C ARG A 194 -10.52 2.52 15.83
N ASN A 195 -11.11 1.89 16.84
CA ASN A 195 -10.44 0.84 17.62
C ASN A 195 -10.75 -0.60 17.15
N ASP A 196 -11.45 -0.78 16.03
CA ASP A 196 -11.97 -2.08 15.59
C ASP A 196 -10.96 -2.90 14.78
N THR A 197 -10.27 -2.28 13.83
CA THR A 197 -9.19 -2.92 13.07
C THR A 197 -8.08 -1.90 12.83
N VAL A 198 -6.85 -2.28 13.11
CA VAL A 198 -5.68 -1.42 12.87
C VAL A 198 -4.66 -2.19 12.04
N PHE A 199 -4.22 -1.58 10.94
CA PHE A 199 -3.13 -2.14 10.13
C PHE A 199 -1.77 -1.69 10.65
N ALA A 200 -0.92 -2.67 10.97
CA ALA A 200 0.51 -2.43 11.21
C ALA A 200 1.21 -2.23 9.86
N ASP A 201 1.59 -1.00 9.56
CA ASP A 201 2.17 -0.62 8.27
C ASP A 201 3.34 0.36 8.43
N LEU A 202 4.11 0.56 7.38
CA LEU A 202 5.28 1.41 7.37
C LEU A 202 5.33 2.26 6.10
N ASP A 203 5.49 3.59 6.29
CA ASP A 203 5.80 4.53 5.23
C ASP A 203 7.10 5.27 5.55
N ILE A 204 7.60 6.03 4.58
CA ILE A 204 8.62 7.07 4.76
C ILE A 204 8.08 8.42 4.34
N LEU A 205 8.47 9.47 5.04
CA LEU A 205 8.49 10.84 4.55
C LEU A 205 9.91 11.10 4.04
N ALA A 206 10.04 11.60 2.82
CA ALA A 206 11.33 11.79 2.18
C ALA A 206 11.43 13.15 1.47
N THR A 207 12.65 13.69 1.45
CA THR A 207 13.06 14.85 0.64
C THR A 207 14.31 14.50 -0.18
N GLY A 208 14.70 15.34 -1.11
CA GLY A 208 15.92 15.13 -1.90
C GLY A 208 15.71 14.25 -3.13
N SER A 209 16.71 13.43 -3.48
CA SER A 209 16.79 12.75 -4.78
C SER A 209 15.59 11.86 -5.10
N VAL A 210 15.09 11.10 -4.14
CA VAL A 210 13.98 10.17 -4.35
C VAL A 210 12.67 10.87 -4.75
N VAL A 211 12.48 12.13 -4.36
CA VAL A 211 11.28 12.90 -4.71
C VAL A 211 11.15 13.05 -6.21
N ASN A 212 12.24 13.41 -6.89
CA ASN A 212 12.24 13.52 -8.36
C ASN A 212 11.95 12.18 -9.04
N GLU A 213 12.49 11.07 -8.48
CA GLU A 213 12.21 9.73 -9.01
C GLU A 213 10.71 9.39 -8.89
N VAL A 214 10.09 9.71 -7.74
CA VAL A 214 8.66 9.49 -7.48
C VAL A 214 7.79 10.38 -8.37
N SER A 215 8.12 11.66 -8.51
CA SER A 215 7.38 12.61 -9.36
C SER A 215 7.43 12.21 -10.83
N TYR A 216 8.60 11.79 -11.34
CA TYR A 216 8.74 11.28 -12.69
C TYR A 216 7.95 9.98 -12.90
N ASP A 217 7.96 9.09 -11.92
CA ASP A 217 7.18 7.85 -11.97
C ASP A 217 5.67 8.13 -11.95
N PHE A 218 5.21 9.07 -11.10
CA PHE A 218 3.83 9.53 -11.09
C PHE A 218 3.40 10.05 -12.47
N ASP A 219 4.22 10.88 -13.13
CA ASP A 219 3.91 11.41 -14.48
C ASP A 219 3.73 10.28 -15.51
N ARG A 220 4.52 9.19 -15.39
CA ARG A 220 4.34 8.01 -16.26
C ARG A 220 2.99 7.33 -16.05
N TYR A 221 2.58 7.16 -14.79
CA TYR A 221 1.27 6.59 -14.44
C TYR A 221 0.13 7.52 -14.85
N TRP A 222 0.28 8.81 -14.63
CA TRP A 222 -0.68 9.84 -15.01
C TRP A 222 -0.94 9.88 -16.51
N ALA A 223 0.09 9.78 -17.31
CA ALA A 223 0.03 9.75 -18.77
C ALA A 223 -0.27 8.36 -19.36
N SER A 224 -0.38 7.31 -18.55
CA SER A 224 -0.52 5.93 -19.03
C SER A 224 -1.86 5.67 -19.73
N HIS A 225 -1.91 4.62 -20.55
CA HIS A 225 -3.14 4.16 -21.22
C HIS A 225 -4.18 3.56 -20.24
N SER A 226 -3.83 3.39 -18.97
CA SER A 226 -4.72 2.89 -17.93
C SER A 226 -5.41 4.01 -17.15
N ALA A 227 -4.97 5.28 -17.27
CA ALA A 227 -5.47 6.43 -16.52
C ALA A 227 -6.51 7.22 -17.35
N TYR A 228 -7.73 7.33 -16.86
CA TYR A 228 -8.87 7.98 -17.52
C TYR A 228 -9.41 9.10 -16.66
N ASN A 229 -9.79 10.24 -17.25
CA ASN A 229 -10.44 11.31 -16.53
C ASN A 229 -11.71 10.80 -15.83
N ALA A 230 -11.90 11.16 -14.57
CA ALA A 230 -13.04 10.71 -13.77
C ALA A 230 -14.38 11.11 -14.41
N THR A 231 -14.50 12.32 -14.95
CA THR A 231 -15.68 12.82 -15.66
C THR A 231 -16.06 12.01 -16.90
N HIS A 232 -15.10 11.39 -17.57
CA HIS A 232 -15.40 10.53 -18.74
C HIS A 232 -15.89 9.13 -18.33
N ILE A 233 -15.57 8.71 -17.11
CA ILE A 233 -15.93 7.39 -16.57
C ILE A 233 -17.21 7.48 -15.72
N ILE A 234 -17.30 8.48 -14.85
CA ILE A 234 -18.43 8.70 -13.95
C ILE A 234 -19.48 9.54 -14.67
N ARG A 235 -20.35 8.87 -15.40
CA ARG A 235 -21.38 9.54 -16.22
C ARG A 235 -22.58 10.06 -15.43
N ARG A 236 -22.75 9.62 -14.20
CA ARG A 236 -23.87 9.99 -13.31
C ARG A 236 -23.33 10.14 -11.91
N GLY A 237 -23.45 11.32 -11.35
CA GLY A 237 -23.12 11.67 -9.98
C GLY A 237 -23.74 12.99 -9.61
N ASP A 238 -23.85 13.26 -8.33
CA ASP A 238 -24.44 14.47 -7.76
C ASP A 238 -23.31 15.35 -7.19
N ILE A 239 -22.85 16.33 -7.97
CA ILE A 239 -21.78 17.24 -7.54
C ILE A 239 -22.19 18.05 -6.30
N PRO A 240 -23.40 18.66 -6.20
CA PRO A 240 -23.86 19.28 -4.98
C PRO A 240 -23.79 18.38 -3.75
N HIS A 241 -24.24 17.13 -3.85
CA HIS A 241 -24.12 16.15 -2.77
C HIS A 241 -22.66 15.86 -2.42
N GLY A 242 -21.78 15.69 -3.41
CA GLY A 242 -20.34 15.49 -3.19
C GLY A 242 -19.69 16.69 -2.49
N LEU A 243 -20.06 17.93 -2.84
CA LEU A 243 -19.57 19.14 -2.14
C LEU A 243 -20.07 19.20 -0.68
N GLN A 244 -21.30 18.76 -0.41
CA GLN A 244 -21.82 18.64 0.94
C GLN A 244 -21.01 17.60 1.75
N GLU A 245 -20.71 16.44 1.15
CA GLU A 245 -19.87 15.43 1.81
C GLU A 245 -18.47 15.96 2.18
N LEU A 246 -17.88 16.85 1.37
CA LEU A 246 -16.64 17.57 1.70
C LEU A 246 -16.81 18.56 2.84
N GLY A 247 -17.97 19.22 2.93
CA GLY A 247 -18.26 20.29 3.89
C GLY A 247 -18.66 19.85 5.29
N TYR A 248 -18.82 18.54 5.56
CA TYR A 248 -19.22 17.99 6.86
C TYR A 248 -20.62 18.37 7.34
N ASP A 249 -21.63 18.07 6.57
CA ASP A 249 -23.03 18.42 6.90
C ASP A 249 -23.60 17.68 8.12
N ASP A 250 -22.97 16.58 8.56
CA ASP A 250 -23.36 15.85 9.78
C ASP A 250 -22.52 16.31 10.99
N GLU A 251 -23.19 16.82 12.03
CA GLU A 251 -22.55 17.28 13.26
C GLU A 251 -21.74 16.18 13.94
N THR A 252 -22.17 14.91 13.88
CA THR A 252 -21.43 13.77 14.43
C THR A 252 -20.12 13.54 13.71
N ALA A 253 -20.16 13.60 12.37
CA ALA A 253 -18.97 13.50 11.52
C ALA A 253 -18.02 14.69 11.79
N ARG A 254 -18.54 15.90 11.87
CA ARG A 254 -17.78 17.11 12.21
C ARG A 254 -17.06 16.99 13.55
N GLN A 255 -17.74 16.53 14.58
CA GLN A 255 -17.16 16.32 15.93
C GLN A 255 -16.08 15.23 15.93
N ALA A 256 -16.27 14.15 15.18
CA ALA A 256 -15.27 13.10 15.03
C ALA A 256 -14.00 13.62 14.34
N LEU A 257 -14.15 14.45 13.32
CA LEU A 257 -13.06 15.10 12.59
C LEU A 257 -12.28 16.08 13.48
N LEU A 258 -12.97 16.94 14.24
CA LEU A 258 -12.33 17.87 15.16
C LEU A 258 -11.47 17.12 16.19
N ARG A 259 -12.04 16.06 16.80
CA ARG A 259 -11.29 15.23 17.77
C ARG A 259 -10.08 14.54 17.13
N TYR A 260 -10.24 14.05 15.91
CA TYR A 260 -9.11 13.42 15.20
C TYR A 260 -8.03 14.44 14.84
N ARG A 261 -8.43 15.65 14.39
CA ARG A 261 -7.51 16.76 14.15
C ARG A 261 -6.71 17.13 15.40
N GLU A 262 -7.35 17.26 16.55
CA GLU A 262 -6.66 17.49 17.83
C GLU A 262 -5.62 16.40 18.13
N THR A 263 -5.96 15.13 17.87
CA THR A 263 -5.03 14.00 18.04
C THR A 263 -3.80 14.13 17.12
N ILE A 264 -4.01 14.57 15.87
CA ILE A 264 -2.94 14.81 14.89
C ILE A 264 -2.01 15.94 15.35
N GLU A 265 -2.59 17.08 15.76
CA GLU A 265 -1.84 18.26 16.23
C GLU A 265 -0.99 17.96 17.48
N GLN A 266 -1.42 16.99 18.29
CA GLN A 266 -0.67 16.52 19.46
C GLN A 266 0.42 15.49 19.12
N SER A 267 0.44 14.95 17.88
CA SER A 267 1.42 13.95 17.50
C SER A 267 2.87 14.49 17.57
N PRO A 268 3.84 13.63 17.95
CA PRO A 268 5.25 14.07 18.03
C PRO A 268 5.77 14.65 16.72
N LEU A 269 5.43 14.04 15.60
CA LEU A 269 5.88 14.51 14.29
C LEU A 269 5.31 15.88 13.93
N TYR A 270 4.01 16.12 14.18
CA TYR A 270 3.40 17.42 13.90
C TYR A 270 4.12 18.54 14.67
N LYS A 271 4.42 18.29 15.96
CA LYS A 271 5.21 19.21 16.79
C LYS A 271 6.64 19.41 16.25
N LYS A 272 7.30 18.34 15.77
CA LYS A 272 8.63 18.42 15.14
C LYS A 272 8.59 19.24 13.84
N ILE A 273 7.55 19.08 13.02
CA ILE A 273 7.34 19.88 11.80
C ILE A 273 7.17 21.36 12.19
N GLN A 274 6.27 21.68 13.12
CA GLN A 274 6.05 23.06 13.58
C GLN A 274 7.30 23.70 14.16
N ASN A 275 8.07 22.96 14.96
CA ASN A 275 9.30 23.43 15.59
C ASN A 275 10.53 23.33 14.65
N ARG A 276 10.37 22.83 13.41
CA ARG A 276 11.48 22.61 12.46
C ARG A 276 12.58 21.72 13.04
N GLN A 277 12.21 20.60 13.67
CA GLN A 277 13.10 19.69 14.39
C GLN A 277 12.91 18.22 13.97
N ILE A 278 12.77 17.98 12.67
CA ILE A 278 12.65 16.61 12.17
C ILE A 278 14.02 15.93 12.19
N ASP A 279 14.09 14.73 12.79
CA ASP A 279 15.31 13.92 12.86
C ASP A 279 15.59 13.22 11.53
N TRP A 280 15.98 13.97 10.52
CA TRP A 280 16.29 13.45 9.20
C TRP A 280 17.47 12.50 9.19
N GLN A 281 17.34 11.42 8.43
CA GLN A 281 18.44 10.50 8.12
C GLN A 281 18.82 10.66 6.65
N SER A 282 19.99 11.22 6.38
CA SER A 282 20.55 11.33 5.02
C SER A 282 21.11 9.97 4.58
N VAL A 283 20.51 9.40 3.54
CA VAL A 283 20.79 8.02 3.11
C VAL A 283 20.72 7.88 1.59
N GLN A 284 21.39 6.86 1.05
CA GLN A 284 21.22 6.44 -0.34
C GLN A 284 19.85 5.79 -0.50
N THR A 285 19.10 6.27 -1.48
CA THR A 285 17.77 5.76 -1.84
C THR A 285 17.68 5.42 -3.30
N ARG A 286 16.80 4.48 -3.63
CA ARG A 286 16.47 4.13 -5.01
C ARG A 286 15.01 3.73 -5.12
N LEU A 287 14.26 4.40 -5.96
CA LEU A 287 12.90 4.01 -6.29
C LEU A 287 12.89 2.74 -7.14
N ILE A 288 12.07 1.79 -6.74
CA ILE A 288 11.75 0.60 -7.53
C ILE A 288 10.24 0.64 -7.80
N SER A 289 9.85 0.74 -9.07
CA SER A 289 8.45 0.87 -9.47
C SER A 289 8.21 0.11 -10.78
N ASP A 290 7.09 -0.57 -10.89
CA ASP A 290 6.67 -1.23 -12.13
C ASP A 290 6.40 -0.23 -13.26
N ASP A 291 6.32 -0.76 -14.48
CA ASP A 291 5.83 -0.01 -15.62
C ASP A 291 4.29 0.04 -15.59
N PRO A 292 3.63 1.19 -15.82
CA PRO A 292 2.17 1.26 -15.88
C PRO A 292 1.56 0.34 -16.95
N ASP A 293 2.29 0.00 -18.02
CA ASP A 293 1.84 -0.93 -19.08
C ASP A 293 1.60 -2.36 -18.56
N LYS A 294 2.20 -2.76 -17.43
CA LYS A 294 1.87 -4.00 -16.73
C LYS A 294 0.38 -4.08 -16.38
N GLY A 295 -0.27 -2.95 -16.10
CA GLY A 295 -1.72 -2.86 -15.86
C GLY A 295 -2.60 -3.23 -17.06
N LEU A 296 -2.04 -3.30 -18.26
CA LEU A 296 -2.71 -3.68 -19.51
C LEU A 296 -2.18 -4.98 -20.12
N ASP A 297 -1.31 -5.70 -19.42
CA ASP A 297 -0.63 -6.90 -19.95
C ASP A 297 0.19 -6.62 -21.23
N ARG A 298 0.73 -5.42 -21.32
CA ARG A 298 1.61 -5.03 -22.40
C ARG A 298 3.05 -5.28 -22.03
N ASP A 299 3.91 -5.50 -23.01
CA ASP A 299 5.33 -5.68 -22.77
C ASP A 299 5.91 -4.47 -22.04
N SER A 300 6.35 -4.72 -20.82
CA SER A 300 7.02 -3.72 -20.02
C SER A 300 8.41 -3.42 -20.57
N ARG A 301 8.74 -2.14 -20.70
CA ARG A 301 10.10 -1.70 -21.05
C ARG A 301 11.12 -1.94 -19.95
N LYS A 302 10.64 -2.25 -18.72
CA LYS A 302 11.48 -2.51 -17.55
C LYS A 302 11.40 -3.99 -17.16
N PRO A 303 12.49 -4.58 -16.65
CA PRO A 303 12.45 -5.90 -16.04
C PRO A 303 11.41 -5.95 -14.89
N PRO A 304 10.87 -7.14 -14.57
CA PRO A 304 9.93 -7.31 -13.46
C PRO A 304 10.44 -6.66 -12.16
N ILE A 305 9.52 -6.13 -11.35
CA ILE A 305 9.88 -5.46 -10.10
C ILE A 305 10.68 -6.37 -9.17
N ALA A 306 10.36 -7.66 -9.12
CA ALA A 306 11.06 -8.65 -8.30
C ALA A 306 12.56 -8.73 -8.63
N ASP A 307 12.92 -8.77 -9.90
CA ASP A 307 14.32 -8.83 -10.37
C ASP A 307 15.06 -7.52 -10.03
N ARG A 308 14.40 -6.41 -10.26
CA ARG A 308 14.96 -5.08 -9.95
C ARG A 308 15.15 -4.87 -8.45
N LEU A 309 14.22 -5.38 -7.65
CA LEU A 309 14.29 -5.35 -6.20
C LEU A 309 15.43 -6.25 -5.70
N GLN A 310 15.55 -7.46 -6.23
CA GLN A 310 16.66 -8.37 -5.92
C GLN A 310 18.01 -7.72 -6.25
N ASN A 311 18.14 -7.09 -7.42
CA ASN A 311 19.36 -6.41 -7.82
C ASN A 311 19.68 -5.21 -6.91
N ALA A 312 18.68 -4.43 -6.47
CA ALA A 312 18.87 -3.29 -5.59
C ALA A 312 19.20 -3.70 -4.16
N LEU A 313 18.60 -4.77 -3.65
CA LEU A 313 18.91 -5.34 -2.34
C LEU A 313 20.25 -6.10 -2.34
N LYS A 314 20.79 -6.42 -3.51
CA LYS A 314 22.02 -7.22 -3.70
C LYS A 314 21.90 -8.62 -3.09
N GLN A 315 22.90 -9.46 -3.31
CA GLN A 315 22.93 -10.80 -2.71
C GLN A 315 23.12 -10.70 -1.18
N PRO A 316 22.34 -11.44 -0.38
CA PRO A 316 22.53 -11.50 1.06
C PRO A 316 23.79 -12.28 1.41
N GLU A 317 24.48 -11.85 2.46
CA GLU A 317 25.71 -12.46 3.00
C GLU A 317 25.47 -13.16 4.34
N LYS A 318 24.51 -12.66 5.14
CA LYS A 318 24.27 -13.12 6.52
C LYS A 318 22.83 -13.51 6.77
N ASN A 319 21.89 -12.58 6.50
CA ASN A 319 20.50 -12.77 6.83
C ASN A 319 19.55 -11.98 5.97
N VAL A 320 18.31 -12.48 5.91
CA VAL A 320 17.16 -11.84 5.26
C VAL A 320 15.98 -11.88 6.22
N TYR A 321 15.36 -10.74 6.47
CA TYR A 321 14.11 -10.62 7.22
C TYR A 321 13.01 -10.12 6.28
N LEU A 322 11.95 -10.92 6.12
CA LEU A 322 10.85 -10.66 5.21
C LEU A 322 9.57 -10.42 6.02
N VAL A 323 9.02 -9.22 5.89
CA VAL A 323 7.72 -8.85 6.45
C VAL A 323 6.77 -8.68 5.28
N SER A 324 5.74 -9.54 5.19
CA SER A 324 4.77 -9.49 4.11
C SER A 324 3.42 -10.02 4.58
N PRO A 325 2.34 -9.20 4.56
CA PRO A 325 0.99 -9.64 4.96
C PRO A 325 0.48 -10.75 4.05
N TYR A 326 0.78 -10.66 2.76
CA TYR A 326 0.48 -11.66 1.75
C TYR A 326 1.78 -12.32 1.32
N PHE A 327 1.97 -13.55 1.80
CA PHE A 327 3.17 -14.32 1.55
C PHE A 327 2.80 -15.64 0.86
N VAL A 328 2.88 -15.66 -0.46
CA VAL A 328 2.66 -16.84 -1.28
C VAL A 328 3.90 -17.08 -2.13
N PRO A 329 4.95 -17.73 -1.57
CA PRO A 329 6.27 -17.78 -2.20
C PRO A 329 6.28 -18.61 -3.50
N THR A 330 5.27 -19.40 -3.77
CA THR A 330 5.22 -20.40 -4.84
C THR A 330 6.30 -21.49 -4.68
N LYS A 331 6.33 -22.45 -5.57
CA LYS A 331 7.38 -23.48 -5.58
C LYS A 331 8.77 -22.86 -5.82
N SER A 332 8.86 -21.96 -6.81
CA SER A 332 10.12 -21.31 -7.19
C SER A 332 10.69 -20.41 -6.09
N GLY A 333 9.85 -19.57 -5.47
CA GLY A 333 10.28 -18.73 -4.35
C GLY A 333 10.67 -19.53 -3.11
N THR A 334 9.94 -20.62 -2.80
CA THR A 334 10.30 -21.54 -1.73
C THR A 334 11.70 -22.15 -1.96
N GLN A 335 11.98 -22.58 -3.19
CA GLN A 335 13.29 -23.12 -3.57
C GLN A 335 14.38 -22.05 -3.50
N ALA A 336 14.11 -20.82 -3.93
CA ALA A 336 15.05 -19.71 -3.83
C ALA A 336 15.42 -19.39 -2.38
N LEU A 337 14.41 -19.31 -1.49
CA LEU A 337 14.63 -19.08 -0.05
C LEU A 337 15.38 -20.25 0.61
N ALA A 338 15.06 -21.49 0.24
CA ALA A 338 15.75 -22.68 0.71
C ALA A 338 17.24 -22.68 0.32
N LYS A 339 17.54 -22.24 -0.91
CA LYS A 339 18.92 -22.11 -1.38
C LYS A 339 19.73 -21.07 -0.58
N LEU A 340 19.09 -19.98 -0.14
CA LEU A 340 19.75 -19.02 0.76
C LEU A 340 20.18 -19.70 2.07
N VAL A 341 19.27 -20.49 2.68
CA VAL A 341 19.58 -21.20 3.93
C VAL A 341 20.67 -22.24 3.73
N GLN A 342 20.64 -22.98 2.62
CA GLN A 342 21.71 -23.95 2.26
C GLN A 342 23.09 -23.26 2.12
N ASN A 343 23.10 -22.01 1.69
CA ASN A 343 24.32 -21.18 1.60
C ASN A 343 24.70 -20.52 2.95
N GLY A 344 24.05 -20.89 4.05
CA GLY A 344 24.36 -20.37 5.40
C GLY A 344 23.68 -19.05 5.73
N ILE A 345 22.75 -18.55 4.89
CA ILE A 345 22.03 -17.30 5.11
C ILE A 345 20.83 -17.54 6.04
N GLY A 346 20.73 -16.79 7.12
CA GLY A 346 19.55 -16.83 8.00
C GLY A 346 18.33 -16.20 7.30
N VAL A 347 17.22 -16.92 7.22
CA VAL A 347 15.97 -16.41 6.64
C VAL A 347 14.88 -16.41 7.69
N THR A 348 14.26 -15.25 7.92
CA THR A 348 13.12 -15.07 8.83
C THR A 348 11.95 -14.45 8.06
N VAL A 349 10.76 -15.00 8.24
CA VAL A 349 9.52 -14.52 7.62
C VAL A 349 8.50 -14.19 8.71
N LEU A 350 7.90 -13.00 8.63
CA LEU A 350 6.72 -12.58 9.40
C LEU A 350 5.57 -12.33 8.44
N THR A 351 4.46 -13.04 8.64
CA THR A 351 3.22 -12.91 7.86
C THR A 351 1.99 -12.93 8.76
N ASN A 352 0.79 -12.82 8.20
CA ASN A 352 -0.46 -12.92 8.97
C ASN A 352 -0.82 -14.39 9.30
N SER A 353 -1.30 -14.64 10.53
CA SER A 353 -2.01 -15.88 10.85
C SER A 353 -3.35 -15.95 10.12
N LEU A 354 -4.00 -17.12 10.07
CA LEU A 354 -5.32 -17.29 9.48
C LEU A 354 -6.37 -16.37 10.13
N GLN A 355 -6.25 -16.08 11.41
CA GLN A 355 -7.20 -15.21 12.10
C GLN A 355 -6.90 -13.74 11.84
N ALA A 356 -5.62 -13.35 11.74
CA ALA A 356 -5.20 -11.97 11.52
C ALA A 356 -5.37 -11.51 10.06
N THR A 357 -5.34 -12.44 9.08
CA THR A 357 -5.47 -12.05 7.67
C THR A 357 -6.86 -11.55 7.31
N ASP A 358 -6.92 -10.51 6.50
CA ASP A 358 -8.12 -9.98 5.85
C ASP A 358 -8.51 -10.77 4.60
N VAL A 359 -7.57 -11.55 3.97
CA VAL A 359 -7.80 -12.32 2.75
C VAL A 359 -7.48 -13.81 2.96
N ALA A 360 -8.48 -14.59 3.35
CA ALA A 360 -8.34 -16.03 3.60
C ALA A 360 -7.81 -16.83 2.39
N ALA A 361 -8.11 -16.40 1.17
CA ALA A 361 -7.62 -17.05 -0.06
C ALA A 361 -6.08 -16.96 -0.16
N VAL A 362 -5.48 -15.81 0.15
CA VAL A 362 -4.03 -15.63 0.16
C VAL A 362 -3.39 -16.52 1.22
N HIS A 363 -3.98 -16.58 2.43
CA HIS A 363 -3.49 -17.47 3.48
C HIS A 363 -3.55 -18.95 3.04
N SER A 364 -4.57 -19.36 2.30
CA SER A 364 -4.66 -20.73 1.76
C SER A 364 -3.53 -21.05 0.78
N GLY A 365 -3.12 -20.09 -0.03
CA GLY A 365 -1.96 -20.18 -0.93
C GLY A 365 -0.64 -20.33 -0.18
N TYR A 366 -0.48 -19.61 0.94
CA TYR A 366 0.69 -19.70 1.82
C TYR A 366 0.76 -21.03 2.58
N ALA A 367 -0.37 -21.49 3.14
CA ALA A 367 -0.42 -22.60 4.09
C ALA A 367 0.25 -23.90 3.58
N LYS A 368 0.18 -24.17 2.29
CA LYS A 368 0.82 -25.34 1.65
C LYS A 368 2.34 -25.28 1.62
N TYR A 369 2.94 -24.11 1.77
CA TYR A 369 4.40 -23.92 1.76
C TYR A 369 5.04 -23.91 3.17
N ARG A 370 4.27 -23.92 4.25
CA ARG A 370 4.79 -23.93 5.63
C ARG A 370 5.79 -25.05 5.88
N LYS A 371 5.39 -26.31 5.59
CA LYS A 371 6.29 -27.46 5.82
C LYS A 371 7.57 -27.38 4.97
N PRO A 372 7.50 -27.17 3.65
CA PRO A 372 8.72 -26.98 2.85
C PRO A 372 9.65 -25.89 3.36
N LEU A 373 9.10 -24.74 3.78
CA LEU A 373 9.88 -23.64 4.34
C LEU A 373 10.57 -24.04 5.66
N LEU A 374 9.82 -24.65 6.58
CA LEU A 374 10.34 -25.11 7.87
C LEU A 374 11.41 -26.19 7.72
N HIS A 375 11.21 -27.16 6.82
CA HIS A 375 12.22 -28.18 6.51
C HIS A 375 13.52 -27.60 5.94
N SER A 376 13.43 -26.46 5.26
CA SER A 376 14.62 -25.75 4.77
C SER A 376 15.34 -24.93 5.85
N GLY A 377 14.83 -24.90 7.09
CA GLY A 377 15.43 -24.15 8.20
C GLY A 377 15.00 -22.68 8.28
N ILE A 378 13.99 -22.27 7.50
CA ILE A 378 13.45 -20.89 7.54
C ILE A 378 12.68 -20.69 8.85
N LYS A 379 12.94 -19.58 9.53
CA LYS A 379 12.19 -19.15 10.72
C LYS A 379 10.90 -18.51 10.29
N LEU A 380 9.75 -19.05 10.74
CA LEU A 380 8.42 -18.64 10.31
C LEU A 380 7.62 -18.13 11.50
N TYR A 381 7.11 -16.91 11.37
CA TYR A 381 6.26 -16.25 12.37
C TYR A 381 4.96 -15.81 11.75
N GLU A 382 3.85 -15.99 12.50
CA GLU A 382 2.51 -15.57 12.09
C GLU A 382 1.92 -14.61 13.14
N LEU A 383 1.52 -13.40 12.69
CA LEU A 383 1.01 -12.35 13.56
C LEU A 383 -0.23 -12.82 14.34
N GLN A 384 -0.28 -12.51 15.64
CA GLN A 384 -1.46 -12.73 16.49
C GLN A 384 -2.52 -11.64 16.22
N PRO A 385 -3.84 -12.00 16.16
CA PRO A 385 -4.90 -11.05 15.80
C PRO A 385 -5.16 -9.97 16.87
N ASN A 386 -4.87 -10.27 18.14
CA ASN A 386 -5.24 -9.41 19.27
C ASN A 386 -4.04 -8.63 19.83
N TYR A 387 -2.96 -8.52 19.07
CA TYR A 387 -1.81 -7.77 19.53
C TYR A 387 -2.00 -6.27 19.29
N ALA A 388 -2.12 -5.50 20.37
CA ALA A 388 -2.00 -4.06 20.30
C ALA A 388 -0.56 -3.70 19.98
N VAL A 389 -0.28 -3.11 18.80
CA VAL A 389 1.03 -2.53 18.50
C VAL A 389 1.37 -1.57 19.65
N PRO A 390 2.51 -1.73 20.36
CA PRO A 390 2.86 -0.84 21.44
C PRO A 390 3.04 0.57 20.89
N SER A 391 2.01 1.42 21.00
CA SER A 391 2.22 2.85 20.95
C SER A 391 2.68 3.27 22.34
N THR A 392 3.75 4.02 22.39
CA THR A 392 4.22 4.65 23.62
C THR A 392 3.10 5.53 24.19
N LYS A 393 2.46 5.05 25.27
CA LYS A 393 1.40 5.70 26.04
C LYS A 393 -0.01 5.65 25.41
N ASP A 394 -0.72 4.53 25.62
CA ASP A 394 -2.13 4.59 26.02
C ASP A 394 -2.61 3.21 26.46
N LYS A 395 -2.78 3.03 27.76
CA LYS A 395 -3.58 1.94 28.34
C LYS A 395 -5.03 2.37 28.36
N GLY A 396 -5.70 2.36 27.21
CA GLY A 396 -7.16 2.51 27.13
C GLY A 396 -7.87 1.21 27.49
N LEU A 397 -8.78 1.28 28.42
CA LEU A 397 -9.48 0.20 29.13
C LEU A 397 -10.62 -0.48 28.34
N THR A 398 -10.73 -0.37 27.01
CA THR A 398 -11.85 -1.00 26.29
C THR A 398 -11.50 -1.36 24.84
N GLY A 399 -11.66 -2.64 24.49
CA GLY A 399 -11.82 -3.12 23.13
C GLY A 399 -10.60 -3.86 22.56
N SER A 400 -10.77 -5.13 22.27
CA SER A 400 -9.84 -5.94 21.46
C SER A 400 -9.90 -5.49 20.00
N SER A 401 -9.05 -4.55 19.60
CA SER A 401 -8.85 -4.23 18.20
C SER A 401 -8.11 -5.39 17.52
N VAL A 402 -8.64 -5.89 16.41
CA VAL A 402 -7.95 -6.90 15.60
C VAL A 402 -6.80 -6.19 14.86
N THR A 403 -5.56 -6.53 15.20
CA THR A 403 -4.39 -6.04 14.46
C THR A 403 -4.10 -6.96 13.29
N SER A 404 -3.95 -6.39 12.10
CA SER A 404 -3.50 -7.10 10.89
C SER A 404 -2.20 -6.49 10.39
N LEU A 405 -1.26 -7.34 9.98
CA LEU A 405 -0.05 -6.89 9.29
C LEU A 405 -0.41 -6.38 7.91
N HIS A 406 0.10 -5.20 7.54
CA HIS A 406 0.00 -4.68 6.18
C HIS A 406 1.33 -4.18 5.62
N ALA A 407 2.38 -4.03 6.44
CA ALA A 407 3.72 -3.63 6.00
C ALA A 407 4.36 -4.64 5.03
N LYS A 408 5.00 -4.13 3.99
CA LYS A 408 5.83 -4.88 3.04
C LYS A 408 7.26 -4.34 3.13
N THR A 409 8.06 -5.06 3.92
CA THR A 409 9.40 -4.61 4.29
C THR A 409 10.37 -5.78 4.23
N PHE A 410 11.46 -5.62 3.47
CA PHE A 410 12.48 -6.65 3.31
C PHE A 410 13.82 -6.08 3.75
N ILE A 411 14.48 -6.73 4.69
CA ILE A 411 15.77 -6.30 5.24
C ILE A 411 16.83 -7.32 4.86
N VAL A 412 17.94 -6.84 4.34
CA VAL A 412 19.08 -7.68 3.94
C VAL A 412 20.31 -7.23 4.71
N ASP A 413 20.89 -8.18 5.48
CA ASP A 413 22.14 -8.06 6.25
C ASP A 413 22.16 -6.89 7.26
N GLY A 414 21.00 -6.36 7.65
CA GLY A 414 20.90 -5.13 8.43
C GLY A 414 21.56 -3.91 7.76
N LYS A 415 21.80 -3.98 6.46
CA LYS A 415 22.45 -2.91 5.67
C LYS A 415 21.47 -2.23 4.73
N ARG A 416 20.52 -2.95 4.17
CA ARG A 416 19.56 -2.48 3.15
C ARG A 416 18.14 -2.87 3.55
N ILE A 417 17.21 -1.97 3.29
CA ILE A 417 15.79 -2.18 3.58
C ILE A 417 14.94 -1.70 2.40
N PHE A 418 13.98 -2.51 2.00
CA PHE A 418 12.89 -2.12 1.11
C PHE A 418 11.65 -1.78 1.92
N ILE A 419 10.99 -0.67 1.58
CA ILE A 419 9.70 -0.25 2.11
C ILE A 419 8.81 0.13 0.94
N GLY A 420 7.61 -0.48 0.83
CA GLY A 420 6.74 -0.19 -0.30
C GLY A 420 5.44 -0.98 -0.32
N SER A 421 4.90 -1.21 -1.51
CA SER A 421 3.63 -1.88 -1.72
C SER A 421 3.75 -3.36 -2.13
N PHE A 422 4.94 -3.82 -2.54
CA PHE A 422 5.18 -5.14 -3.11
C PHE A 422 5.08 -6.27 -2.07
N ASN A 423 4.05 -7.12 -2.21
CA ASN A 423 3.93 -8.35 -1.44
C ASN A 423 4.76 -9.49 -2.09
N LEU A 424 5.11 -10.50 -1.28
CA LEU A 424 5.73 -11.72 -1.80
C LEU A 424 4.67 -12.72 -2.26
N ASP A 425 3.92 -12.35 -3.30
CA ASP A 425 2.87 -13.16 -3.89
C ASP A 425 2.84 -13.04 -5.44
N PRO A 426 2.18 -13.98 -6.14
CA PRO A 426 2.08 -13.97 -7.60
C PRO A 426 1.33 -12.75 -8.16
N ARG A 427 0.35 -12.20 -7.42
CA ARG A 427 -0.43 -11.04 -7.84
C ARG A 427 0.46 -9.80 -7.91
N SER A 428 1.23 -9.51 -6.87
CA SER A 428 2.19 -8.41 -6.86
C SER A 428 3.30 -8.61 -7.90
N ALA A 429 3.74 -9.85 -8.10
CA ALA A 429 4.78 -10.15 -9.08
C ALA A 429 4.30 -9.96 -10.54
N ARG A 430 3.05 -10.33 -10.88
CA ARG A 430 2.61 -10.47 -12.28
C ARG A 430 1.43 -9.61 -12.69
N LEU A 431 0.53 -9.25 -11.77
CA LEU A 431 -0.74 -8.61 -12.09
C LEU A 431 -0.78 -7.14 -11.69
N ASN A 432 -0.50 -6.85 -10.42
CA ASN A 432 -0.54 -5.49 -9.92
C ASN A 432 0.73 -4.73 -10.31
N THR A 433 0.60 -3.43 -10.55
CA THR A 433 1.76 -2.56 -10.51
C THR A 433 2.09 -2.22 -9.05
N GLU A 434 3.36 -2.18 -8.73
CA GLU A 434 3.87 -2.00 -7.38
C GLU A 434 4.98 -0.93 -7.37
N MET A 435 5.22 -0.33 -6.22
CA MET A 435 6.31 0.59 -6.00
C MET A 435 6.88 0.50 -4.58
N GLY A 436 8.09 0.98 -4.40
CA GLY A 436 8.71 1.16 -3.09
C GLY A 436 10.13 1.69 -3.22
N VAL A 437 10.75 1.93 -2.10
CA VAL A 437 12.11 2.46 -2.02
C VAL A 437 13.05 1.46 -1.38
N VAL A 438 14.21 1.27 -1.97
CA VAL A 438 15.36 0.62 -1.33
C VAL A 438 16.21 1.70 -0.69
N ILE A 439 16.48 1.54 0.59
CA ILE A 439 17.28 2.43 1.42
C ILE A 439 18.54 1.68 1.82
N GLU A 440 19.70 2.22 1.51
CA GLU A 440 20.99 1.70 1.96
C GLU A 440 21.45 2.45 3.21
N SER A 441 21.16 1.88 4.38
CA SER A 441 21.47 2.48 5.68
C SER A 441 21.60 1.39 6.76
N PRO A 442 22.84 1.07 7.20
CA PRO A 442 23.02 0.15 8.33
C PRO A 442 22.37 0.65 9.62
N LEU A 443 22.24 1.97 9.79
CA LEU A 443 21.57 2.55 10.95
C LEU A 443 20.08 2.21 10.96
N ILE A 444 19.37 2.46 9.87
CA ILE A 444 17.93 2.20 9.74
C ILE A 444 17.66 0.70 9.64
N ALA A 445 18.26 0.03 8.66
CA ALA A 445 18.03 -1.39 8.41
C ALA A 445 18.45 -2.25 9.60
N GLY A 446 19.63 -1.97 10.21
CA GLY A 446 20.12 -2.71 11.37
C GLY A 446 19.29 -2.46 12.64
N LYS A 447 18.82 -1.22 12.86
CA LYS A 447 17.89 -0.92 13.97
C LYS A 447 16.57 -1.65 13.78
N MET A 448 15.98 -1.58 12.58
CA MET A 448 14.72 -2.25 12.27
C MET A 448 14.82 -3.76 12.41
N GLU A 449 15.86 -4.37 11.88
CA GLU A 449 16.11 -5.81 12.00
C GLU A 449 16.23 -6.26 13.46
N ARG A 450 17.04 -5.57 14.27
CA ARG A 450 17.17 -5.88 15.71
C ARG A 450 15.83 -5.73 16.43
N THR A 451 15.10 -4.65 16.16
CA THR A 451 13.78 -4.43 16.76
C THR A 451 12.83 -5.57 16.40
N LEU A 452 12.72 -5.92 15.12
CA LEU A 452 11.87 -7.03 14.67
C LEU A 452 12.29 -8.36 15.28
N ALA A 453 13.59 -8.67 15.31
CA ALA A 453 14.10 -9.91 15.89
C ALA A 453 13.80 -10.05 17.40
N GLN A 454 13.83 -8.93 18.13
CA GLN A 454 13.55 -8.89 19.57
C GLN A 454 12.05 -8.90 19.87
N THR A 455 11.26 -8.18 19.09
CA THR A 455 9.85 -7.95 19.42
C THR A 455 8.89 -8.93 18.75
N THR A 456 9.22 -9.47 17.55
CA THR A 456 8.36 -10.43 16.84
C THR A 456 7.90 -11.60 17.73
N PRO A 457 8.75 -12.23 18.55
CA PRO A 457 8.32 -13.32 19.42
C PRO A 457 7.26 -12.93 20.45
N SER A 458 7.10 -11.65 20.78
CA SER A 458 6.09 -11.21 21.77
C SER A 458 4.70 -11.02 21.19
N TYR A 459 4.57 -10.95 19.85
CA TYR A 459 3.29 -10.67 19.18
C TYR A 459 2.98 -11.60 17.99
N ALA A 460 3.80 -12.62 17.77
CA ALA A 460 3.58 -13.56 16.69
C ALA A 460 3.80 -15.00 17.14
N TYR A 461 3.00 -15.91 16.63
CA TYR A 461 3.19 -17.33 16.81
C TYR A 461 4.44 -17.78 16.07
N ARG A 462 5.33 -18.52 16.74
CA ARG A 462 6.41 -19.23 16.06
C ARG A 462 5.86 -20.54 15.48
N VAL A 463 5.91 -20.69 14.16
CA VAL A 463 5.47 -21.91 13.49
C VAL A 463 6.62 -22.92 13.48
N THR A 464 6.33 -24.16 13.87
CA THR A 464 7.33 -25.24 13.96
C THR A 464 6.72 -26.59 13.52
N LEU A 465 7.55 -27.62 13.45
CA LEU A 465 7.13 -29.01 13.25
C LEU A 465 7.41 -29.81 14.52
N ASP A 466 6.45 -30.69 14.89
CA ASP A 466 6.66 -31.66 15.95
C ASP A 466 7.48 -32.88 15.45
N LYS A 467 7.79 -33.82 16.36
CA LYS A 467 8.51 -35.08 16.05
C LYS A 467 7.83 -36.00 15.03
N HIS A 468 6.51 -35.75 14.76
CA HIS A 468 5.72 -36.49 13.79
C HIS A 468 5.48 -35.66 12.50
N ASN A 469 6.27 -34.61 12.28
CA ASN A 469 6.16 -33.74 11.11
C ASN A 469 4.78 -33.04 10.98
N ARG A 470 4.13 -32.70 12.13
CA ARG A 470 2.88 -31.96 12.18
C ARG A 470 3.16 -30.52 12.58
N LEU A 471 2.44 -29.56 11.97
CA LEU A 471 2.55 -28.14 12.28
C LEU A 471 2.13 -27.85 13.72
N GLN A 472 2.89 -26.98 14.36
CA GLN A 472 2.61 -26.42 15.68
C GLN A 472 2.85 -24.92 15.66
N TRP A 473 2.03 -24.21 16.43
CA TRP A 473 2.15 -22.78 16.67
C TRP A 473 2.48 -22.55 18.14
N TYR A 474 3.68 -22.12 18.42
CA TYR A 474 4.12 -21.78 19.77
C TYR A 474 3.87 -20.28 20.00
N ASP A 475 3.14 -19.96 21.06
CA ASP A 475 2.95 -18.61 21.54
C ASP A 475 3.93 -18.29 22.67
N PRO A 476 4.96 -17.47 22.43
CA PRO A 476 5.96 -17.18 23.45
C PRO A 476 5.41 -16.36 24.63
N ALA A 477 4.37 -15.54 24.41
CA ALA A 477 3.77 -14.70 25.45
C ALA A 477 3.03 -15.54 26.51
N THR A 478 2.29 -16.58 26.08
CA THR A 478 1.53 -17.46 26.98
C THR A 478 2.20 -18.81 27.22
N GLN A 479 3.31 -19.10 26.54
CA GLN A 479 4.02 -20.40 26.53
C GLN A 479 3.13 -21.59 26.08
N LYS A 480 2.07 -21.32 25.34
CA LYS A 480 1.15 -22.34 24.82
C LYS A 480 1.55 -22.80 23.42
N THR A 481 1.34 -24.08 23.15
CA THR A 481 1.51 -24.68 21.83
C THR A 481 0.18 -25.16 21.30
N TYR A 482 -0.17 -24.74 20.09
CA TYR A 482 -1.39 -25.11 19.41
C TYR A 482 -1.07 -26.10 18.28
N SER A 483 -1.90 -27.13 18.13
CA SER A 483 -1.81 -28.13 17.05
C SER A 483 -2.65 -27.78 15.82
N ASN A 484 -3.38 -26.69 15.87
CA ASN A 484 -4.22 -26.16 14.78
C ASN A 484 -4.05 -24.65 14.73
N GLU A 485 -4.52 -24.02 13.63
CA GLU A 485 -4.57 -22.56 13.43
C GLU A 485 -5.09 -21.86 14.69
N PRO A 486 -4.28 -21.08 15.43
CA PRO A 486 -4.71 -20.45 16.68
C PRO A 486 -5.87 -19.49 16.45
N GLU A 487 -6.81 -19.45 17.41
CA GLU A 487 -7.96 -18.53 17.44
C GLU A 487 -8.88 -18.55 16.20
N ALA A 488 -8.51 -19.25 15.11
CA ALA A 488 -9.33 -19.33 13.93
C ALA A 488 -10.55 -20.22 14.14
N LYS A 489 -11.73 -19.71 13.82
CA LYS A 489 -12.99 -20.45 13.87
C LYS A 489 -12.96 -21.66 12.91
N LEU A 490 -13.64 -22.76 13.28
CA LEU A 490 -13.65 -23.99 12.48
C LEU A 490 -14.02 -23.76 11.00
N TRP A 491 -15.06 -22.94 10.74
CA TRP A 491 -15.48 -22.64 9.38
C TRP A 491 -14.38 -21.93 8.57
N LYS A 492 -13.59 -21.04 9.20
CA LYS A 492 -12.49 -20.31 8.54
C LYS A 492 -11.35 -21.27 8.16
N ARG A 493 -11.08 -22.27 9.02
CA ARG A 493 -10.10 -23.35 8.74
C ARG A 493 -10.57 -24.25 7.59
N ILE A 494 -11.87 -24.64 7.58
CA ILE A 494 -12.46 -25.43 6.51
C ILE A 494 -12.41 -24.65 5.18
N ALA A 495 -12.81 -23.38 5.18
CA ALA A 495 -12.77 -22.54 4.00
C ALA A 495 -11.34 -22.40 3.44
N ALA A 496 -10.34 -22.13 4.30
CA ALA A 496 -8.94 -22.06 3.88
C ALA A 496 -8.45 -23.38 3.28
N LYS A 497 -8.85 -24.53 3.86
CA LYS A 497 -8.50 -25.85 3.34
C LYS A 497 -9.14 -26.11 1.97
N ILE A 498 -10.40 -25.76 1.77
CA ILE A 498 -11.07 -25.89 0.47
C ILE A 498 -10.39 -24.99 -0.57
N LEU A 499 -10.15 -23.74 -0.25
CA LEU A 499 -9.47 -22.79 -1.14
C LEU A 499 -8.06 -23.26 -1.52
N SER A 500 -7.33 -23.94 -0.62
CA SER A 500 -5.99 -24.45 -0.91
C SER A 500 -5.95 -25.56 -1.98
N LEU A 501 -7.08 -26.20 -2.26
CA LEU A 501 -7.22 -27.23 -3.30
C LEU A 501 -7.52 -26.63 -4.68
N LEU A 502 -7.92 -25.35 -4.75
CA LEU A 502 -8.24 -24.70 -6.01
C LEU A 502 -6.97 -24.22 -6.72
N PRO A 503 -6.91 -24.25 -8.06
CA PRO A 503 -5.76 -23.79 -8.85
C PRO A 503 -5.73 -22.26 -9.00
N ILE A 504 -5.93 -21.53 -7.90
CA ILE A 504 -6.03 -20.06 -7.88
C ILE A 504 -4.71 -19.34 -7.51
N GLU A 505 -3.64 -20.10 -7.28
CA GLU A 505 -2.36 -19.53 -6.82
C GLU A 505 -1.84 -18.41 -7.71
N GLY A 506 -2.01 -18.51 -9.02
CA GLY A 506 -1.58 -17.47 -9.96
C GLY A 506 -2.36 -16.16 -9.89
N LEU A 507 -3.48 -16.15 -9.15
CA LEU A 507 -4.35 -14.99 -8.96
C LEU A 507 -4.21 -14.34 -7.57
N LEU A 508 -3.48 -15.02 -6.67
CA LEU A 508 -3.26 -14.60 -5.28
C LEU A 508 -2.12 -13.60 -5.16
#